data_56e0efe17b9a32c4c7c01b468e5804cd
#
_entry.id   56e0efe17b9a32c4c7c01b468e5804cd
#
_cell.length_a   1.000
_cell.length_b   1.000
_cell.length_c   1.000
_cell.angle_alpha   90.00
_cell.angle_beta   90.00
_cell.angle_gamma   90.00
#
_symmetry.space_group_name_H-M   'P 1'
#
loop_
_entity.id
_entity.type
_entity.pdbx_description
1 polymer ?
#
loop_
_entity_poly.entity_id
_entity_poly.type
_entity_poly.pdbx_seq_one_letter_code
_entity_poly.pdbx_strand_id
1 'polypeptide(L)' 'MKRILTYDVKDGNDYKKLYDYIETIKGKKLTESTYELDTLLSQKDFESKIKSLFSKNDNVYYISVSDKNNLFYRKIDI' A
#
# COMPACT_ATOMS: atom_id res chain seq x y z
N MET A 1 12.14 2.86 -4.61
CA MET A 1 11.06 2.97 -5.61
C MET A 1 9.80 3.50 -4.95
N LYS A 2 9.22 4.53 -5.51
CA LYS A 2 8.01 5.15 -4.95
C LYS A 2 6.76 4.46 -5.45
N ARG A 3 5.82 4.22 -4.54
CA ARG A 3 4.51 3.68 -4.84
C ARG A 3 3.46 4.47 -4.09
N ILE A 4 2.28 4.61 -4.69
CA ILE A 4 1.14 5.25 -4.04
C ILE A 4 0.19 4.13 -3.61
N LEU A 5 -0.03 4.04 -2.31
CA LEU A 5 -0.97 3.08 -1.73
C LEU A 5 -2.29 3.81 -1.44
N THR A 6 -3.40 3.27 -1.93
CA THR A 6 -4.73 3.79 -1.63
C THR A 6 -5.65 2.65 -1.23
N TYR A 7 -6.51 2.89 -0.26
CA TYR A 7 -7.35 1.83 0.29
C TYR A 7 -8.68 2.37 0.79
N ASP A 8 -9.64 1.47 0.80
CA ASP A 8 -10.95 1.69 1.39
C ASP A 8 -11.16 0.54 2.39
N VAL A 9 -11.27 0.86 3.67
CA VAL A 9 -11.27 -0.11 4.75
C VAL A 9 -12.63 -0.19 5.43
N LYS A 10 -12.90 -1.33 6.05
CA LYS A 10 -14.13 -1.55 6.80
C LYS A 10 -14.02 -1.00 8.21
N ASP A 11 -15.10 -0.42 8.70
CA ASP A 11 -15.18 0.04 10.09
C ASP A 11 -15.04 -1.15 11.05
N GLY A 12 -14.40 -0.90 12.17
CA GLY A 12 -14.22 -1.90 13.22
C GLY A 12 -13.03 -2.82 13.06
N ASN A 13 -12.33 -2.79 11.93
CA ASN A 13 -11.09 -3.54 11.75
C ASN A 13 -9.92 -2.78 12.37
N ASP A 14 -8.90 -3.54 12.80
CA ASP A 14 -7.70 -2.98 13.39
C ASP A 14 -6.64 -2.78 12.32
N TYR A 15 -6.20 -1.54 12.14
CA TYR A 15 -5.19 -1.18 11.15
C TYR A 15 -3.87 -0.73 11.77
N LYS A 16 -3.64 -1.09 13.03
CA LYS A 16 -2.41 -0.69 13.74
C LYS A 16 -1.15 -1.14 12.99
N LYS A 17 -1.14 -2.37 12.47
CA LYS A 17 0.01 -2.90 11.73
C LYS A 17 0.31 -2.07 10.48
N LEU A 18 -0.73 -1.62 9.79
CA LEU A 18 -0.59 -0.78 8.60
C LEU A 18 0.06 0.55 8.98
N TYR A 19 -0.47 1.23 9.97
CA TYR A 19 0.06 2.53 10.38
C TYR A 19 1.46 2.43 10.96
N ASP A 20 1.75 1.37 11.72
CA ASP A 20 3.10 1.11 12.22
C ASP A 20 4.10 0.92 11.08
N TYR A 21 3.72 0.19 10.04
CA TYR A 21 4.55 -0.02 8.87
C TYR A 21 4.80 1.30 8.12
N ILE A 22 3.74 2.07 7.87
CA ILE A 22 3.83 3.36 7.19
C ILE A 22 4.79 4.29 7.95
N GLU A 23 4.67 4.35 9.27
CA GLU A 23 5.55 5.15 10.10
C GLU A 23 6.99 4.67 10.03
N THR A 24 7.21 3.36 10.09
CA THR A 24 8.56 2.76 10.03
C THR A 24 9.30 3.14 8.76
N ILE A 25 8.62 3.13 7.61
CA ILE A 25 9.23 3.48 6.33
C ILE A 25 9.08 4.97 5.99
N LYS A 26 8.57 5.77 6.92
CA LYS A 26 8.37 7.21 6.77
C LYS A 26 7.48 7.54 5.56
N GLY A 27 6.38 6.82 5.42
CA GLY A 27 5.40 7.07 4.37
C GLY A 27 4.81 8.46 4.46
N LYS A 28 4.57 9.08 3.31
CA LYS A 28 4.00 10.42 3.25
C LYS A 28 2.49 10.33 3.06
N LYS A 29 1.75 10.92 4.00
CA LYS A 29 0.28 10.98 3.91
C LYS A 29 -0.14 11.98 2.84
N LEU A 30 -0.93 11.54 1.88
CA LEU A 30 -1.50 12.39 0.84
C LEU A 30 -2.96 12.70 1.15
N THR A 31 -3.71 11.70 1.59
CA THR A 31 -5.09 11.85 2.10
C THR A 31 -5.25 10.88 3.27
N GLU A 32 -6.43 10.84 3.89
CA GLU A 32 -6.72 9.92 5.00
C GLU A 32 -6.51 8.45 4.64
N SER A 33 -6.63 8.09 3.36
CA SER A 33 -6.52 6.71 2.89
C SER A 33 -5.53 6.54 1.74
N THR A 34 -4.62 7.49 1.56
CA THR A 34 -3.65 7.44 0.46
C THR A 34 -2.28 7.91 0.96
N TYR A 35 -1.28 7.08 0.73
CA TYR A 35 0.10 7.34 1.18
C TYR A 35 1.09 7.12 0.04
N GLU A 36 2.11 7.98 -0.02
CA GLU A 36 3.28 7.74 -0.86
C GLU A 36 4.29 6.95 -0.03
N LEU A 37 4.70 5.80 -0.55
CA LEU A 37 5.65 4.90 0.11
C LEU A 37 6.89 4.74 -0.76
N ASP A 38 8.07 4.90 -0.18
CA ASP A 38 9.33 4.66 -0.87
C ASP A 38 9.98 3.43 -0.26
N THR A 39 10.12 2.37 -1.04
CA THR A 39 10.58 1.07 -0.56
C THR A 39 11.48 0.39 -1.59
N LEU A 40 12.41 -0.43 -1.09
CA LEU A 40 13.30 -1.23 -1.92
C LEU A 40 12.71 -2.58 -2.30
N LEU A 41 11.51 -2.90 -1.80
CA LEU A 41 10.87 -4.17 -2.08
C LEU A 41 10.52 -4.31 -3.56
N SER A 42 10.71 -5.52 -4.10
CA SER A 42 10.19 -5.86 -5.43
C SER A 42 8.67 -5.74 -5.43
N GLN A 43 8.07 -5.71 -6.63
CA GLN A 43 6.62 -5.68 -6.75
C GLN A 43 5.97 -6.84 -5.98
N LYS A 44 6.49 -8.06 -6.15
CA LYS A 44 5.96 -9.25 -5.48
C LYS A 44 6.06 -9.14 -3.97
N ASP A 45 7.20 -8.71 -3.45
CA ASP A 45 7.41 -8.60 -2.01
C ASP A 45 6.60 -7.46 -1.42
N PHE A 46 6.47 -6.35 -2.15
CA PHE A 46 5.62 -5.25 -1.74
C PHE A 46 4.16 -5.69 -1.62
N GLU A 47 3.63 -6.39 -2.64
CA GLU A 47 2.24 -6.88 -2.59
C GLU A 47 2.03 -7.86 -1.44
N SER A 48 2.98 -8.76 -1.19
CA SER A 48 2.91 -9.69 -0.06
C SER A 48 2.90 -8.96 1.28
N LYS A 49 3.76 -7.95 1.42
CA LYS A 49 3.82 -7.16 2.66
C LYS A 49 2.52 -6.42 2.90
N ILE A 50 2.02 -5.72 1.89
CA ILE A 50 0.77 -4.95 2.00
C ILE A 50 -0.40 -5.87 2.31
N LYS A 51 -0.48 -7.02 1.65
CA LYS A 51 -1.53 -8.00 1.89
C LYS A 51 -1.58 -8.43 3.37
N SER A 52 -0.44 -8.54 4.03
CA SER A 52 -0.36 -8.92 5.44
C SER A 52 -0.85 -7.84 6.40
N LEU A 53 -1.00 -6.61 5.93
CA LEU A 53 -1.36 -5.45 6.76
C LEU A 53 -2.86 -5.13 6.73
N PHE A 54 -3.61 -5.74 5.83
CA PHE A 54 -5.04 -5.46 5.67
C PHE A 54 -5.89 -6.65 6.05
N SER A 55 -7.16 -6.36 6.34
CA SER A 55 -8.15 -7.38 6.68
C SER A 55 -8.87 -7.86 5.43
N LYS A 56 -9.41 -9.08 5.48
CA LYS A 56 -10.21 -9.65 4.41
C LYS A 56 -11.34 -8.69 4.03
N ASN A 57 -11.58 -8.53 2.74
CA ASN A 57 -12.59 -7.66 2.14
C ASN A 57 -12.24 -6.16 2.11
N ASP A 58 -11.05 -5.78 2.57
CA ASP A 58 -10.58 -4.42 2.32
C ASP A 58 -10.27 -4.24 0.84
N ASN A 59 -10.54 -3.07 0.31
CA ASN A 59 -10.18 -2.72 -1.05
C ASN A 59 -8.86 -1.97 -1.04
N VAL A 60 -7.85 -2.56 -1.67
CA VAL A 60 -6.48 -2.02 -1.63
C VAL A 60 -5.92 -1.95 -3.04
N TYR A 61 -5.45 -0.78 -3.41
CA TYR A 61 -4.82 -0.53 -4.70
C TYR A 61 -3.47 0.14 -4.49
N TYR A 62 -2.57 -0.05 -5.44
CA TYR A 62 -1.37 0.77 -5.48
C TYR A 62 -1.05 1.20 -6.90
N ILE A 63 -0.36 2.33 -7.00
CA ILE A 63 0.09 2.92 -8.25
C ILE A 63 1.60 2.90 -8.22
N SER A 64 2.22 2.49 -9.31
CA SER A 64 3.67 2.43 -9.42
C SER A 64 4.10 2.72 -10.86
N VAL A 65 5.42 2.86 -11.05
CA VAL A 65 6.02 3.06 -12.36
C VAL A 65 6.79 1.79 -12.71
N SER A 66 6.52 1.25 -13.90
CA SER A 66 7.21 0.06 -14.40
C SER A 66 8.66 0.37 -14.80
N ASP A 67 9.46 -0.67 -15.05
CA ASP A 67 10.83 -0.55 -15.54
C ASP A 67 10.92 0.24 -16.85
N LYS A 68 9.84 0.30 -17.61
CA LYS A 68 9.76 1.04 -18.88
C LYS A 68 9.18 2.45 -18.68
N ASN A 69 9.13 2.93 -17.44
CA ASN A 69 8.56 4.23 -17.06
C ASN A 69 7.07 4.39 -17.39
N ASN A 70 6.35 3.27 -17.49
CA ASN A 70 4.90 3.31 -17.65
C ASN A 70 4.22 3.29 -16.29
N LEU A 71 3.30 4.21 -16.08
CA LEU A 71 2.48 4.26 -14.88
C LEU A 71 1.44 3.12 -14.96
N PHE A 72 1.24 2.41 -13.84
CA PHE A 72 0.23 1.39 -13.75
C PHE A 72 -0.38 1.35 -12.36
N TYR A 73 -1.57 0.75 -12.25
CA TYR A 73 -2.18 0.47 -10.96
C TYR A 73 -2.57 -1.01 -10.88
N ARG A 74 -2.59 -1.53 -9.65
CA ARG A 74 -3.03 -2.90 -9.40
C ARG A 74 -3.88 -2.94 -8.15
N LYS A 75 -4.88 -3.81 -8.18
CA LYS A 75 -5.63 -4.17 -6.98
C LYS A 75 -4.90 -5.33 -6.30
N ILE A 76 -4.74 -5.22 -4.98
CA ILE A 76 -4.18 -6.31 -4.18
C ILE A 76 -5.35 -7.12 -3.60
N ASP A 77 -5.43 -8.39 -3.97
CA ASP A 77 -6.45 -9.29 -3.44
C ASP A 77 -6.06 -9.76 -2.04
N ILE A 78 -6.89 -9.40 -1.07
CA ILE A 78 -6.64 -9.71 0.34
C ILE A 78 -7.34 -11.03 0.73
#